data_4a561ca5440a1aa059ff92b651e4d4b8
#
_entry.id   4a561ca5440a1aa059ff92b651e4d4b8
#
_cell.length_a   1.000
_cell.length_b   1.000
_cell.length_c   1.000
_cell.angle_alpha   90.00
_cell.angle_beta   90.00
_cell.angle_gamma   90.00
#
_symmetry.space_group_name_H-M   'P 1'
#
loop_
_entity.id
_entity.type
_entity.pdbx_description
1 polymer ?
#
loop_
_entity_poly.entity_id
_entity_poly.type
_entity_poly.pdbx_seq_one_letter_code
_entity_poly.pdbx_strand_id
1 'polypeptide(L)'
;MVKCEICDEEIKNYGSLNFHLRRVHKIESKDYYDKYLKKENDGKCKVCGQPTRFVNIRHGYLGHCCQYCASHDREAINRMVQTQIERYGGVGGASKELCQKMIDTQTEKYGGVGFASEELSKKTHDKILENYGVVHYSKFEG
;
A
#
# COMPACT_ATOMS: atom_id res chain seq x y z
N MET A 1 -2.37 -11.94 24.50
CA MET A 1 -3.48 -12.91 24.51
C MET A 1 -4.76 -12.19 24.11
N VAL A 2 -5.75 -12.87 23.60
CA VAL A 2 -7.04 -12.33 23.15
C VAL A 2 -8.13 -13.07 23.91
N LYS A 3 -9.10 -12.36 24.46
CA LYS A 3 -10.19 -12.93 25.22
C LYS A 3 -11.40 -13.19 24.32
N CYS A 4 -12.08 -14.31 24.51
CA CYS A 4 -13.34 -14.59 23.83
C CYS A 4 -14.49 -13.91 24.58
N GLU A 5 -15.25 -13.05 23.90
CA GLU A 5 -16.37 -12.29 24.49
C GLU A 5 -17.61 -13.16 24.81
N ILE A 6 -17.59 -14.46 24.46
CA ILE A 6 -18.71 -15.37 24.70
C ILE A 6 -18.49 -16.22 25.96
N CYS A 7 -17.28 -16.75 26.15
CA CYS A 7 -16.95 -17.69 27.25
C CYS A 7 -15.81 -17.19 28.14
N ASP A 8 -15.30 -16.00 27.91
CA ASP A 8 -14.21 -15.39 28.67
C ASP A 8 -12.87 -16.12 28.62
N GLU A 9 -12.74 -17.16 27.78
CA GLU A 9 -11.51 -17.95 27.64
C GLU A 9 -10.38 -17.09 27.03
N GLU A 10 -9.19 -17.17 27.62
CA GLU A 10 -7.99 -16.50 27.13
C GLU A 10 -7.31 -17.33 26.03
N ILE A 11 -7.19 -16.75 24.86
CA ILE A 11 -6.72 -17.42 23.65
C ILE A 11 -5.43 -16.76 23.18
N LYS A 12 -4.48 -17.56 22.68
CA LYS A 12 -3.13 -17.13 22.32
C LYS A 12 -3.10 -15.99 21.29
N ASN A 13 -3.94 -16.03 20.27
CA ASN A 13 -4.00 -15.06 19.19
C ASN A 13 -5.33 -15.10 18.42
N TYR A 14 -5.54 -14.15 17.50
CA TYR A 14 -6.76 -14.07 16.68
C TYR A 14 -6.98 -15.27 15.75
N GLY A 15 -5.93 -15.94 15.26
CA GLY A 15 -6.06 -17.17 14.47
C GLY A 15 -6.65 -18.32 15.30
N SER A 16 -6.13 -18.49 16.52
CA SER A 16 -6.67 -19.46 17.48
C SER A 16 -8.08 -19.10 17.92
N LEU A 17 -8.41 -17.81 18.07
CA LEU A 17 -9.76 -17.35 18.36
C LEU A 17 -10.73 -17.73 17.22
N ASN A 18 -10.36 -17.56 15.98
CA ASN A 18 -11.18 -17.96 14.84
C ASN A 18 -11.50 -19.46 14.85
N PHE A 19 -10.49 -20.28 15.15
CA PHE A 19 -10.67 -21.73 15.28
C PHE A 19 -11.58 -22.09 16.48
N HIS A 20 -11.38 -21.45 17.63
CA HIS A 20 -12.20 -21.60 18.83
C HIS A 20 -13.68 -21.25 18.55
N LEU A 21 -13.96 -20.14 17.91
CA LEU A 21 -15.32 -19.71 17.56
C LEU A 21 -16.05 -20.74 16.70
N ARG A 22 -15.39 -21.28 15.68
CA ARG A 22 -15.98 -22.31 14.82
C ARG A 22 -16.18 -23.64 15.53
N ARG A 23 -15.23 -24.05 16.36
CA ARG A 23 -15.26 -25.39 17.02
C ARG A 23 -16.17 -25.40 18.24
N VAL A 24 -16.07 -24.41 19.11
CA VAL A 24 -16.78 -24.36 20.41
C VAL A 24 -18.15 -23.70 20.25
N HIS A 25 -18.18 -22.51 19.64
CA HIS A 25 -19.41 -21.71 19.56
C HIS A 25 -20.21 -21.91 18.28
N LYS A 26 -19.64 -22.55 17.24
CA LYS A 26 -20.27 -22.76 15.93
C LYS A 26 -20.65 -21.44 15.24
N ILE A 27 -19.88 -20.38 15.47
CA ILE A 27 -20.11 -19.03 14.97
C ILE A 27 -19.01 -18.65 13.97
N GLU A 28 -19.39 -18.00 12.86
CA GLU A 28 -18.45 -17.45 11.89
C GLU A 28 -17.77 -16.18 12.42
N SER A 29 -16.54 -15.96 11.98
CA SER A 29 -15.72 -14.82 12.41
C SER A 29 -16.38 -13.47 12.19
N LYS A 30 -17.11 -13.34 11.09
CA LYS A 30 -17.83 -12.11 10.74
C LYS A 30 -18.98 -11.84 11.70
N ASP A 31 -19.78 -12.85 12.01
CA ASP A 31 -20.95 -12.72 12.90
C ASP A 31 -20.51 -12.40 14.33
N TYR A 32 -19.42 -13.02 14.77
CA TYR A 32 -18.78 -12.68 16.05
C TYR A 32 -18.30 -11.23 16.06
N TYR A 33 -17.60 -10.81 15.02
CA TYR A 33 -17.12 -9.43 14.93
C TYR A 33 -18.26 -8.42 14.92
N ASP A 34 -19.28 -8.66 14.11
CA ASP A 34 -20.45 -7.77 13.99
C ASP A 34 -21.20 -7.62 15.31
N LYS A 35 -21.23 -8.68 16.14
CA LYS A 35 -21.96 -8.69 17.40
C LYS A 35 -21.18 -8.11 18.59
N TYR A 36 -19.87 -8.39 18.67
CA TYR A 36 -19.08 -8.11 19.87
C TYR A 36 -17.97 -7.08 19.70
N LEU A 37 -17.44 -6.90 18.48
CA LEU A 37 -16.24 -6.07 18.23
C LEU A 37 -16.48 -4.91 17.32
N LYS A 38 -17.59 -4.88 16.60
CA LYS A 38 -17.88 -3.87 15.57
C LYS A 38 -18.01 -2.48 16.18
N LYS A 39 -17.32 -1.52 15.58
CA LYS A 39 -17.41 -0.09 15.90
C LYS A 39 -18.46 0.59 15.02
N GLU A 40 -18.90 1.76 15.44
CA GLU A 40 -20.00 2.52 14.81
C GLU A 40 -19.83 2.73 13.29
N ASN A 41 -18.60 2.98 12.83
CA ASN A 41 -18.31 3.24 11.41
C ASN A 41 -17.72 2.03 10.66
N ASP A 42 -17.60 0.87 11.32
CA ASP A 42 -17.07 -0.33 10.67
C ASP A 42 -18.04 -0.85 9.60
N GLY A 43 -17.47 -1.24 8.46
CA GLY A 43 -18.23 -1.73 7.31
C GLY A 43 -18.71 -0.62 6.36
N LYS A 44 -18.33 0.64 6.61
CA LYS A 44 -18.59 1.77 5.73
C LYS A 44 -17.29 2.38 5.21
N CYS A 45 -17.27 2.74 3.94
CA CYS A 45 -16.14 3.42 3.32
C CYS A 45 -16.00 4.84 3.88
N LYS A 46 -14.81 5.21 4.34
CA LYS A 46 -14.51 6.53 4.90
C LYS A 46 -14.74 7.70 3.93
N VAL A 47 -14.67 7.44 2.62
CA VAL A 47 -14.79 8.47 1.58
C VAL A 47 -16.21 8.59 1.05
N CYS A 48 -16.85 7.48 0.70
CA CYS A 48 -18.15 7.48 0.02
C CYS A 48 -19.30 6.83 0.80
N GLY A 49 -19.04 6.28 2.00
CA GLY A 49 -20.06 5.64 2.83
C GLY A 49 -20.55 4.26 2.35
N GLN A 50 -20.13 3.81 1.17
CA GLN A 50 -20.52 2.51 0.62
C GLN A 50 -20.04 1.34 1.50
N PRO A 51 -20.73 0.18 1.48
CA PRO A 51 -20.32 -0.98 2.27
C PRO A 51 -18.91 -1.43 1.92
N THR A 52 -18.17 -1.87 2.94
CA THR A 52 -16.82 -2.41 2.77
C THR A 52 -16.75 -3.87 3.16
N ARG A 53 -15.75 -4.59 2.63
CA ARG A 53 -15.59 -6.02 2.86
C ARG A 53 -15.00 -6.29 4.25
N PHE A 54 -15.53 -7.31 4.94
CA PHE A 54 -14.91 -7.88 6.12
C PHE A 54 -13.62 -8.63 5.75
N VAL A 55 -12.57 -8.43 6.52
CA VAL A 55 -11.25 -9.06 6.32
C VAL A 55 -11.07 -10.24 7.27
N ASN A 56 -11.04 -9.97 8.56
CA ASN A 56 -10.90 -10.96 9.62
C ASN A 56 -11.21 -10.32 11.00
N ILE A 57 -11.23 -11.12 12.07
CA ILE A 57 -11.53 -10.65 13.43
C ILE A 57 -10.55 -9.58 13.92
N ARG A 58 -9.27 -9.66 13.53
CA ARG A 58 -8.24 -8.73 13.98
C ARG A 58 -8.39 -7.34 13.36
N HIS A 59 -8.70 -7.30 12.09
CA HIS A 59 -8.73 -6.07 11.28
C HIS A 59 -10.14 -5.54 11.04
N GLY A 60 -11.17 -6.37 11.25
CA GLY A 60 -12.55 -5.99 10.99
C GLY A 60 -12.84 -5.79 9.50
N TYR A 61 -13.45 -4.69 9.17
CA TYR A 61 -13.78 -4.28 7.81
C TYR A 61 -12.68 -3.42 7.17
N LEU A 62 -12.61 -3.44 5.84
CA LEU A 62 -11.75 -2.49 5.11
C LEU A 62 -12.23 -1.05 5.35
N GLY A 63 -11.31 -0.11 5.42
CA GLY A 63 -11.63 1.31 5.53
C GLY A 63 -12.18 1.93 4.25
N HIS A 64 -11.98 1.28 3.09
CA HIS A 64 -12.39 1.77 1.78
C HIS A 64 -13.02 0.66 0.95
N CYS A 65 -14.04 1.01 0.14
CA CYS A 65 -14.74 0.05 -0.72
C CYS A 65 -13.94 -0.33 -1.98
N CYS A 66 -13.07 0.56 -2.45
CA CYS A 66 -12.26 0.37 -3.65
C CYS A 66 -10.94 1.17 -3.57
N GLN A 67 -10.04 0.91 -4.51
CA GLN A 67 -8.75 1.59 -4.58
C GLN A 67 -8.88 3.08 -4.88
N TYR A 68 -9.87 3.49 -5.67
CA TYR A 68 -10.14 4.90 -5.92
C TYR A 68 -10.43 5.65 -4.61
N CYS A 69 -11.33 5.14 -3.76
CA CYS A 69 -11.59 5.75 -2.46
C CYS A 69 -10.36 5.74 -1.55
N ALA A 70 -9.57 4.68 -1.56
CA ALA A 70 -8.34 4.62 -0.77
C ALA A 70 -7.31 5.68 -1.18
N SER A 71 -7.18 5.95 -2.49
CA SER A 71 -6.27 6.98 -3.00
C SER A 71 -6.80 8.42 -2.85
N HIS A 72 -8.09 8.60 -2.53
CA HIS A 72 -8.75 9.90 -2.34
C HIS A 72 -9.10 10.18 -0.87
N ASP A 73 -8.64 9.36 0.06
CA ASP A 73 -8.78 9.60 1.50
C ASP A 73 -7.83 10.75 1.92
N ARG A 74 -8.42 11.93 2.10
CA ARG A 74 -7.67 13.15 2.46
C ARG A 74 -6.90 13.02 3.76
N GLU A 75 -7.44 12.33 4.75
CA GLU A 75 -6.73 12.11 6.01
C GLU A 75 -5.51 11.22 5.84
N ALA A 76 -5.64 10.15 5.03
CA ALA A 76 -4.51 9.26 4.72
C ALA A 76 -3.44 9.99 3.90
N ILE A 77 -3.85 10.79 2.91
CA ILE A 77 -2.95 11.64 2.10
C ILE A 77 -2.21 12.63 2.99
N ASN A 78 -2.93 13.36 3.85
CA ASN A 78 -2.33 14.36 4.73
C ASN A 78 -1.33 13.73 5.70
N ARG A 79 -1.65 12.57 6.29
CA ARG A 79 -0.70 11.84 7.15
C ARG A 79 0.55 11.39 6.39
N MET A 80 0.39 10.92 5.16
CA MET A 80 1.52 10.54 4.31
C MET A 80 2.40 11.75 3.99
N VAL A 81 1.79 12.87 3.58
CA VAL A 81 2.47 14.14 3.30
C VAL A 81 3.23 14.63 4.53
N GLN A 82 2.57 14.67 5.68
CA GLN A 82 3.19 15.10 6.94
C GLN A 82 4.40 14.22 7.32
N THR A 83 4.24 12.89 7.20
CA THR A 83 5.34 11.95 7.45
C THR A 83 6.53 12.19 6.50
N GLN A 84 6.28 12.51 5.24
CA GLN A 84 7.34 12.82 4.28
C GLN A 84 8.04 14.14 4.61
N ILE A 85 7.28 15.17 4.99
CA ILE A 85 7.84 16.45 5.42
C ILE A 85 8.74 16.27 6.65
N GLU A 86 8.26 15.54 7.67
CA GLU A 86 9.01 15.27 8.90
C GLU A 86 10.28 14.45 8.67
N ARG A 87 10.23 13.46 7.79
CA ARG A 87 11.38 12.56 7.54
C ARG A 87 12.39 13.12 6.55
N TYR A 88 11.94 13.89 5.57
CA TYR A 88 12.74 14.24 4.39
C TYR A 88 12.72 15.75 4.07
N GLY A 89 12.09 16.56 4.90
CA GLY A 89 12.01 17.99 4.70
C GLY A 89 11.16 18.45 3.52
N GLY A 90 10.37 17.54 2.89
CA GLY A 90 9.51 17.87 1.75
C GLY A 90 8.89 16.63 1.11
N VAL A 91 8.06 16.84 0.08
CA VAL A 91 7.33 15.78 -0.63
C VAL A 91 7.88 15.63 -2.05
N GLY A 92 8.24 14.40 -2.43
CA GLY A 92 8.72 14.10 -3.79
C GLY A 92 9.89 14.97 -4.21
N GLY A 93 9.79 15.61 -5.40
CA GLY A 93 10.83 16.50 -5.94
C GLY A 93 11.09 17.79 -5.16
N ALA A 94 10.21 18.15 -4.23
CA ALA A 94 10.42 19.27 -3.32
C ALA A 94 11.35 18.94 -2.13
N SER A 95 11.60 17.66 -1.89
CA SER A 95 12.55 17.21 -0.88
C SER A 95 13.97 17.12 -1.45
N LYS A 96 14.82 18.06 -1.06
CA LYS A 96 16.25 18.06 -1.45
C LYS A 96 16.96 16.77 -1.03
N GLU A 97 16.64 16.26 0.17
CA GLU A 97 17.24 15.02 0.70
C GLU A 97 16.86 13.78 -0.12
N LEU A 98 15.58 13.64 -0.51
CA LEU A 98 15.14 12.55 -1.38
C LEU A 98 15.76 12.65 -2.77
N CYS A 99 15.81 13.85 -3.37
CA CYS A 99 16.46 14.05 -4.65
C CYS A 99 17.95 13.70 -4.58
N GLN A 100 18.67 14.11 -3.53
CA GLN A 100 20.08 13.78 -3.37
C GLN A 100 20.29 12.26 -3.23
N LYS A 101 19.51 11.58 -2.41
CA LYS A 101 19.57 10.09 -2.28
C LYS A 101 19.31 9.38 -3.62
N MET A 102 18.37 9.89 -4.43
CA MET A 102 18.12 9.31 -5.76
C MET A 102 19.33 9.52 -6.68
N ILE A 103 19.92 10.72 -6.68
CA ILE A 103 21.13 11.06 -7.47
C ILE A 103 22.29 10.16 -7.04
N ASP A 104 22.55 10.06 -5.74
CA ASP A 104 23.64 9.26 -5.18
C ASP A 104 23.48 7.77 -5.56
N THR A 105 22.28 7.22 -5.37
CA THR A 105 21.98 5.83 -5.73
C THR A 105 22.13 5.54 -7.21
N GLN A 106 21.70 6.47 -8.08
CA GLN A 106 21.84 6.31 -9.53
C GLN A 106 23.30 6.45 -9.97
N THR A 107 24.03 7.40 -9.38
CA THR A 107 25.44 7.61 -9.65
C THR A 107 26.28 6.42 -9.23
N GLU A 108 26.02 5.86 -8.01
CA GLU A 108 26.71 4.66 -7.52
C GLU A 108 26.44 3.43 -8.40
N LYS A 109 25.17 3.24 -8.80
CA LYS A 109 24.75 2.05 -9.53
C LYS A 109 25.03 2.09 -11.02
N TYR A 110 24.98 3.26 -11.64
CA TYR A 110 25.03 3.43 -13.10
C TYR A 110 26.06 4.46 -13.58
N GLY A 111 26.89 4.98 -12.70
CA GLY A 111 27.92 5.97 -13.03
C GLY A 111 27.38 7.36 -13.42
N GLY A 112 26.07 7.64 -13.21
CA GLY A 112 25.46 8.94 -13.54
C GLY A 112 23.94 8.89 -13.48
N VAL A 113 23.29 10.04 -13.67
CA VAL A 113 21.84 10.22 -13.58
C VAL A 113 21.22 10.37 -14.98
N GLY A 114 20.23 9.55 -15.31
CA GLY A 114 19.51 9.62 -16.57
C GLY A 114 20.43 9.46 -17.79
N PHE A 115 20.35 10.38 -18.76
CA PHE A 115 21.17 10.36 -19.97
C PHE A 115 22.66 10.69 -19.74
N ALA A 116 23.03 11.21 -18.56
CA ALA A 116 24.43 11.40 -18.18
C ALA A 116 25.11 10.09 -17.80
N SER A 117 24.36 8.99 -17.58
CA SER A 117 24.91 7.66 -17.39
C SER A 117 25.11 6.98 -18.74
N GLU A 118 26.35 6.70 -19.11
CA GLU A 118 26.68 5.97 -20.34
C GLU A 118 26.04 4.59 -20.38
N GLU A 119 25.99 3.90 -19.25
CA GLU A 119 25.37 2.57 -19.13
C GLU A 119 23.87 2.60 -19.39
N LEU A 120 23.14 3.55 -18.79
CA LEU A 120 21.69 3.70 -19.00
C LEU A 120 21.38 4.14 -20.43
N SER A 121 22.18 5.07 -20.97
CA SER A 121 22.08 5.54 -22.35
C SER A 121 22.28 4.38 -23.33
N LYS A 122 23.31 3.56 -23.14
CA LYS A 122 23.58 2.37 -23.96
C LYS A 122 22.46 1.35 -23.88
N LYS A 123 21.99 0.99 -22.69
CA LYS A 123 20.87 0.04 -22.51
C LYS A 123 19.59 0.51 -23.22
N THR A 124 19.29 1.81 -23.14
CA THR A 124 18.13 2.40 -23.83
C THR A 124 18.30 2.33 -25.33
N HIS A 125 19.47 2.67 -25.84
CA HIS A 125 19.84 2.62 -27.24
C HIS A 125 19.73 1.19 -27.82
N ASP A 126 20.33 0.21 -27.13
CA ASP A 126 20.30 -1.20 -27.53
C ASP A 126 18.85 -1.73 -27.58
N LYS A 127 18.04 -1.35 -26.61
CA LYS A 127 16.62 -1.75 -26.56
C LYS A 127 15.77 -1.11 -27.67
N ILE A 128 16.05 0.15 -28.04
CA ILE A 128 15.39 0.80 -29.17
C ILE A 128 15.80 0.13 -30.48
N LEU A 129 17.09 -0.19 -30.65
CA LEU A 129 17.61 -0.87 -31.84
C LEU A 129 16.98 -2.29 -31.97
N GLU A 130 16.89 -3.03 -30.85
CA GLU A 130 16.31 -4.37 -30.81
C GLU A 130 14.80 -4.36 -31.18
N ASN A 131 14.05 -3.40 -30.65
CA ASN A 131 12.60 -3.34 -30.85
C ASN A 131 12.16 -2.72 -32.17
N TYR A 132 12.91 -1.76 -32.69
CA TYR A 132 12.50 -0.92 -33.83
C TYR A 132 13.49 -0.94 -35.01
N GLY A 133 14.66 -1.57 -34.88
CA GLY A 133 15.65 -1.63 -35.93
C GLY A 133 16.34 -0.29 -36.28
N VAL A 134 16.08 0.77 -35.49
CA VAL A 134 16.60 2.13 -35.68
C VAL A 134 17.14 2.69 -34.39
N VAL A 135 18.18 3.53 -34.50
CA VAL A 135 18.89 4.11 -33.38
C VAL A 135 18.09 5.24 -32.72
N HIS A 136 17.20 5.89 -33.44
CA HIS A 136 16.44 7.03 -32.96
C HIS A 136 14.98 6.91 -33.41
N TYR A 137 14.06 7.11 -32.46
CA TYR A 137 12.61 6.93 -32.70
C TYR A 137 12.08 7.82 -33.86
N SER A 138 12.65 9.02 -34.06
CA SER A 138 12.28 9.92 -35.15
C SER A 138 12.72 9.44 -36.55
N LYS A 139 13.48 8.35 -36.68
CA LYS A 139 13.88 7.71 -37.94
C LYS A 139 13.05 6.49 -38.29
N PHE A 140 11.98 6.21 -37.51
CA PHE A 140 11.05 5.15 -37.83
C PHE A 140 10.07 5.66 -38.91
N GLU A 141 10.27 5.25 -40.15
CA GLU A 141 9.32 5.42 -41.24
C GLU A 141 8.41 4.19 -41.20
N GLY A 142 7.13 4.40 -40.72
CA GLY A 142 6.10 3.39 -40.63
C GLY A 142 5.50 3.02 -41.97
#